data_66f5c607bc07f1a234ab35a0c5bd2133
#
_entry.id   66f5c607bc07f1a234ab35a0c5bd2133
#
_cell.length_a   1.000
_cell.length_b   1.000
_cell.length_c   1.000
_cell.angle_alpha   90.00
_cell.angle_beta   90.00
_cell.angle_gamma   90.00
#
_symmetry.space_group_name_H-M   'P 1'
#
loop_
_entity.id
_entity.type
_entity.pdbx_description
1 polymer ?
#
loop_
_entity_poly.entity_id
_entity_poly.type
_entity_poly.pdbx_seq_one_letter_code
_entity_poly.pdbx_strand_id
1 'polypeptide(L)'
;MVSSQNHLGVTVLGSGSKGNAVLVHCGGDAILIDAGFSLKDTRRRMTEAGLPEDVLRAIVVTHEHDDHVRGLRVCANHYDVPIYATRKCADVLRQRDDKIGQLALFAAGSSFSISRFVLEPFSIPHDANDPVGFVIRCGDRKIGIATDMGHVSAIVEYQLRACDTLVLESNHDMNLLAASTRPWSLKQRIMGRHGHLSNEASRDLLTHVVAENTRNVILAHMSEECNRLDLVE
;
A
#
# COMPACT_ATOMS: atom_id res chain seq x y z
N MET A 1 -29.17 14.25 -9.81
CA MET A 1 -28.53 12.92 -9.86
C MET A 1 -27.04 13.15 -10.04
N VAL A 2 -26.24 13.08 -8.99
CA VAL A 2 -24.78 13.15 -9.08
C VAL A 2 -24.34 11.83 -9.72
N SER A 3 -23.73 11.90 -10.91
CA SER A 3 -23.34 10.72 -11.68
C SER A 3 -22.37 9.86 -10.86
N SER A 4 -22.67 8.59 -10.72
CA SER A 4 -21.85 7.55 -10.07
C SER A 4 -20.50 7.30 -10.78
N GLN A 5 -20.17 8.10 -11.80
CA GLN A 5 -19.04 7.85 -12.72
C GLN A 5 -17.66 8.26 -12.20
N ASN A 6 -17.53 9.02 -11.09
CA ASN A 6 -16.24 9.52 -10.61
C ASN A 6 -16.01 9.28 -9.11
N HIS A 7 -16.59 8.23 -8.55
CA HIS A 7 -16.33 7.91 -7.15
C HIS A 7 -14.96 7.21 -7.04
N LEU A 8 -13.98 7.91 -6.47
CA LEU A 8 -12.69 7.31 -6.12
C LEU A 8 -12.88 6.47 -4.85
N GLY A 9 -12.67 5.18 -4.96
CA GLY A 9 -12.79 4.23 -3.87
C GLY A 9 -11.52 3.42 -3.66
N VAL A 10 -11.39 2.85 -2.47
CA VAL A 10 -10.30 1.94 -2.11
C VAL A 10 -10.87 0.68 -1.46
N THR A 11 -10.31 -0.46 -1.82
CA THR A 11 -10.64 -1.76 -1.24
C THR A 11 -9.35 -2.46 -0.85
N VAL A 12 -9.15 -2.71 0.44
CA VAL A 12 -8.02 -3.50 0.92
C VAL A 12 -8.37 -4.97 0.72
N LEU A 13 -7.79 -5.59 -0.31
CA LEU A 13 -7.97 -7.01 -0.59
C LEU A 13 -7.30 -7.88 0.48
N GLY A 14 -6.27 -7.38 1.10
CA GLY A 14 -5.60 -7.95 2.24
C GLY A 14 -4.36 -7.14 2.60
N SER A 15 -3.94 -7.23 3.86
CA SER A 15 -2.81 -6.48 4.38
C SER A 15 -2.15 -7.21 5.54
N GLY A 16 -0.82 -7.22 5.57
CA GLY A 16 0.03 -7.85 6.57
C GLY A 16 1.05 -8.81 5.97
N SER A 17 1.87 -9.44 6.80
CA SER A 17 3.03 -10.27 6.41
C SER A 17 2.70 -11.52 5.55
N LYS A 18 1.42 -11.85 5.39
CA LYS A 18 0.98 -12.94 4.51
C LYS A 18 0.69 -12.49 3.09
N GLY A 19 0.52 -11.19 2.86
CA GLY A 19 0.31 -10.58 1.56
C GLY A 19 -0.40 -9.24 1.66
N ASN A 20 0.01 -8.32 0.79
CA ASN A 20 -0.53 -6.98 0.68
C ASN A 20 -1.07 -6.76 -0.73
N ALA A 21 -2.27 -6.23 -0.82
CA ALA A 21 -2.91 -5.84 -2.07
C ALA A 21 -4.03 -4.85 -1.78
N VAL A 22 -3.93 -3.65 -2.34
CA VAL A 22 -4.93 -2.59 -2.20
C VAL A 22 -5.42 -2.21 -3.59
N LEU A 23 -6.72 -2.35 -3.84
CA LEU A 23 -7.32 -1.93 -5.10
C LEU A 23 -7.87 -0.52 -4.96
N VAL A 24 -7.42 0.39 -5.83
CA VAL A 24 -7.96 1.74 -5.97
C VAL A 24 -8.76 1.81 -7.25
N HIS A 25 -10.03 2.22 -7.18
CA HIS A 25 -10.93 2.20 -8.31
C HIS A 25 -11.67 3.54 -8.50
N CYS A 26 -11.92 3.91 -9.75
CA CYS A 26 -12.63 5.12 -10.13
C CYS A 26 -13.29 4.93 -11.52
N GLY A 27 -14.59 5.10 -11.61
CA GLY A 27 -15.33 5.18 -12.87
C GLY A 27 -15.11 4.01 -13.85
N GLY A 28 -15.02 2.79 -13.35
CA GLY A 28 -14.82 1.58 -14.18
C GLY A 28 -13.36 1.23 -14.48
N ASP A 29 -12.40 2.00 -13.95
CA ASP A 29 -10.98 1.66 -13.96
C ASP A 29 -10.49 1.36 -12.55
N ALA A 30 -9.50 0.49 -12.43
CA ALA A 30 -8.83 0.20 -11.18
C ALA A 30 -7.31 0.04 -11.37
N ILE A 31 -6.56 0.31 -10.32
CA ILE A 31 -5.14 -0.02 -10.20
C ILE A 31 -4.95 -0.85 -8.94
N LEU A 32 -4.07 -1.83 -9.00
CA LEU A 32 -3.71 -2.66 -7.86
C LEU A 32 -2.38 -2.16 -7.28
N ILE A 33 -2.38 -1.74 -6.04
CA ILE A 33 -1.17 -1.41 -5.29
C ILE A 33 -0.72 -2.67 -4.58
N ASP A 34 0.43 -3.18 -5.00
CA ASP A 34 1.02 -4.46 -4.66
C ASP A 34 0.20 -5.71 -5.07
N ALA A 35 0.88 -6.82 -5.21
CA ALA A 35 0.31 -8.12 -5.57
C ALA A 35 0.95 -9.25 -4.74
N GLY A 36 0.81 -9.14 -3.41
CA GLY A 36 1.40 -10.09 -2.46
C GLY A 36 0.68 -11.43 -2.35
N PHE A 37 -0.51 -11.58 -2.97
CA PHE A 37 -1.28 -12.82 -2.97
C PHE A 37 -1.11 -13.59 -4.28
N SER A 38 -1.41 -14.91 -4.23
CA SER A 38 -1.53 -15.71 -5.46
C SER A 38 -2.64 -15.14 -6.36
N LEU A 39 -2.55 -15.38 -7.67
CA LEU A 39 -3.63 -15.01 -8.61
C LEU A 39 -4.99 -15.54 -8.16
N LYS A 40 -5.05 -16.80 -7.70
CA LYS A 40 -6.28 -17.42 -7.21
C LYS A 40 -6.88 -16.63 -6.03
N ASP A 41 -6.05 -16.24 -5.08
CA ASP A 41 -6.51 -15.48 -3.91
C ASP A 41 -6.87 -14.05 -4.27
N THR A 42 -6.12 -13.40 -5.15
CA THR A 42 -6.42 -12.04 -5.65
C THR A 42 -7.79 -12.03 -6.33
N ARG A 43 -8.04 -12.97 -7.26
CA ARG A 43 -9.33 -13.10 -7.96
C ARG A 43 -10.49 -13.34 -7.00
N ARG A 44 -10.33 -14.29 -6.07
CA ARG A 44 -11.35 -14.57 -5.05
C ARG A 44 -11.70 -13.31 -4.26
N ARG A 45 -10.69 -12.57 -3.77
CA ARG A 45 -10.87 -11.35 -2.98
C ARG A 45 -11.52 -10.22 -3.78
N MET A 46 -11.16 -10.05 -5.06
CA MET A 46 -11.83 -9.09 -5.96
C MET A 46 -13.30 -9.46 -6.16
N THR A 47 -13.61 -10.73 -6.38
CA THR A 47 -15.00 -11.22 -6.53
C THR A 47 -15.81 -11.00 -5.25
N GLU A 48 -15.25 -11.32 -4.08
CA GLU A 48 -15.88 -11.09 -2.76
C GLU A 48 -16.16 -9.60 -2.51
N ALA A 49 -15.31 -8.72 -3.04
CA ALA A 49 -15.47 -7.26 -2.99
C ALA A 49 -16.45 -6.71 -4.08
N GLY A 50 -17.00 -7.58 -4.93
CA GLY A 50 -17.90 -7.17 -6.02
C GLY A 50 -17.19 -6.40 -7.15
N LEU A 51 -15.89 -6.57 -7.32
CA LEU A 51 -15.08 -5.86 -8.30
C LEU A 51 -14.79 -6.79 -9.50
N PRO A 52 -15.16 -6.37 -10.72
CA PRO A 52 -14.90 -7.16 -11.93
C PRO A 52 -13.38 -7.15 -12.24
N GLU A 53 -12.92 -8.20 -12.92
CA GLU A 53 -11.48 -8.36 -13.20
C GLU A 53 -11.00 -7.48 -14.37
N ASP A 54 -11.87 -7.13 -15.30
CA ASP A 54 -11.58 -6.37 -16.52
C ASP A 54 -11.37 -4.87 -16.30
N VAL A 55 -11.57 -4.40 -15.07
CA VAL A 55 -11.34 -2.98 -14.70
C VAL A 55 -9.87 -2.66 -14.42
N LEU A 56 -9.02 -3.68 -14.22
CA LEU A 56 -7.62 -3.47 -13.85
C LEU A 56 -6.83 -2.86 -15.01
N ARG A 57 -6.06 -1.78 -14.73
CA ARG A 57 -5.26 -1.05 -15.72
C ARG A 57 -3.76 -1.17 -15.48
N ALA A 58 -3.34 -1.45 -14.25
CA ALA A 58 -1.95 -1.62 -13.89
C ALA A 58 -1.80 -2.26 -12.51
N ILE A 59 -0.62 -2.80 -12.24
CA ILE A 59 -0.14 -3.11 -10.89
C ILE A 59 0.99 -2.14 -10.57
N VAL A 60 0.92 -1.49 -9.41
CA VAL A 60 1.90 -0.51 -8.95
C VAL A 60 2.55 -1.04 -7.68
N VAL A 61 3.85 -1.15 -7.68
CA VAL A 61 4.62 -1.78 -6.58
C VAL A 61 5.17 -0.70 -5.65
N THR A 62 4.94 -0.87 -4.34
CA THR A 62 5.51 -0.02 -3.29
C THR A 62 6.98 -0.33 -3.05
N HIS A 63 7.31 -1.62 -2.94
CA HIS A 63 8.68 -2.14 -2.76
C HIS A 63 8.72 -3.66 -3.04
N GLU A 64 9.91 -4.25 -3.03
CA GLU A 64 10.16 -5.61 -3.54
C GLU A 64 10.04 -6.74 -2.50
N HIS A 65 9.52 -6.54 -1.30
CA HIS A 65 9.33 -7.61 -0.32
C HIS A 65 8.32 -8.66 -0.81
N ASP A 66 8.52 -9.92 -0.43
CA ASP A 66 7.74 -11.05 -0.95
C ASP A 66 6.23 -10.94 -0.68
N ASP A 67 5.85 -10.40 0.45
CA ASP A 67 4.45 -10.17 0.79
C ASP A 67 3.79 -9.02 0.01
N HIS A 68 4.56 -8.30 -0.82
CA HIS A 68 4.09 -7.29 -1.77
C HIS A 68 4.14 -7.75 -3.23
N VAL A 69 5.01 -8.71 -3.56
CA VAL A 69 5.27 -9.03 -4.98
C VAL A 69 5.14 -10.51 -5.35
N ARG A 70 4.84 -11.40 -4.41
CA ARG A 70 4.78 -12.86 -4.62
C ARG A 70 3.90 -13.29 -5.79
N GLY A 71 2.77 -12.62 -6.01
CA GLY A 71 1.84 -12.89 -7.11
C GLY A 71 2.06 -12.03 -8.35
N LEU A 72 2.97 -11.06 -8.29
CA LEU A 72 3.10 -9.94 -9.22
C LEU A 72 3.13 -10.39 -10.69
N ARG A 73 4.08 -11.26 -11.08
CA ARG A 73 4.22 -11.74 -12.46
C ARG A 73 2.98 -12.46 -12.96
N VAL A 74 2.44 -13.36 -12.11
CA VAL A 74 1.30 -14.19 -12.53
C VAL A 74 0.04 -13.34 -12.68
N CYS A 75 -0.17 -12.37 -11.78
CA CYS A 75 -1.28 -11.42 -11.87
C CYS A 75 -1.12 -10.50 -13.09
N ALA A 76 0.05 -9.89 -13.29
CA ALA A 76 0.29 -8.98 -14.42
C ALA A 76 0.08 -9.68 -15.77
N ASN A 77 0.58 -10.92 -15.92
CA ASN A 77 0.39 -11.70 -17.14
C ASN A 77 -1.06 -12.13 -17.37
N HIS A 78 -1.79 -12.47 -16.28
CA HIS A 78 -3.19 -12.89 -16.39
C HIS A 78 -4.11 -11.74 -16.80
N TYR A 79 -3.89 -10.56 -16.22
CA TYR A 79 -4.70 -9.37 -16.50
C TYR A 79 -4.19 -8.58 -17.72
N ASP A 80 -3.07 -8.97 -18.29
CA ASP A 80 -2.39 -8.29 -19.41
C ASP A 80 -2.18 -6.80 -19.12
N VAL A 81 -1.59 -6.49 -17.95
CA VAL A 81 -1.39 -5.12 -17.49
C VAL A 81 0.09 -4.84 -17.18
N PRO A 82 0.55 -3.58 -17.39
CA PRO A 82 1.90 -3.17 -17.04
C PRO A 82 2.11 -3.15 -15.51
N ILE A 83 3.37 -3.38 -15.10
CA ILE A 83 3.84 -3.23 -13.73
C ILE A 83 4.58 -1.91 -13.63
N TYR A 84 4.24 -1.09 -12.65
CA TYR A 84 4.95 0.15 -12.32
C TYR A 84 5.78 -0.04 -11.06
N ALA A 85 7.06 0.33 -11.12
CA ALA A 85 7.98 0.25 -9.97
C ALA A 85 9.04 1.35 -10.02
N THR A 86 9.66 1.67 -8.89
CA THR A 86 10.87 2.49 -8.88
C THR A 86 12.02 1.75 -9.56
N ARG A 87 13.05 2.47 -10.03
CA ARG A 87 14.17 1.84 -10.76
C ARG A 87 14.85 0.75 -9.93
N LYS A 88 15.18 1.05 -8.66
CA LYS A 88 15.88 0.07 -7.80
C LYS A 88 15.02 -1.15 -7.48
N CYS A 89 13.74 -0.95 -7.20
CA CYS A 89 12.79 -2.04 -7.04
C CYS A 89 12.70 -2.90 -8.31
N ALA A 90 12.55 -2.27 -9.49
CA ALA A 90 12.49 -2.96 -10.78
C ALA A 90 13.77 -3.79 -11.08
N ASP A 91 14.93 -3.28 -10.71
CA ASP A 91 16.20 -4.02 -10.88
C ASP A 91 16.23 -5.28 -10.01
N VAL A 92 15.76 -5.22 -8.77
CA VAL A 92 15.62 -6.40 -7.90
C VAL A 92 14.59 -7.39 -8.45
N LEU A 93 13.42 -6.90 -8.91
CA LEU A 93 12.38 -7.75 -9.49
C LEU A 93 12.90 -8.52 -10.71
N ARG A 94 13.65 -7.86 -11.62
CA ARG A 94 14.27 -8.52 -12.78
C ARG A 94 15.33 -9.53 -12.39
N GLN A 95 16.11 -9.27 -11.35
CA GLN A 95 17.11 -10.23 -10.85
C GLN A 95 16.46 -11.49 -10.25
N ARG A 96 15.28 -11.35 -9.62
CA ARG A 96 14.55 -12.48 -9.03
C ARG A 96 13.75 -13.28 -10.04
N ASP A 97 13.24 -12.64 -11.09
CA ASP A 97 12.41 -13.27 -12.12
C ASP A 97 12.65 -12.60 -13.48
N ASP A 98 13.43 -13.25 -14.34
CA ASP A 98 13.76 -12.79 -15.69
C ASP A 98 12.54 -12.77 -16.63
N LYS A 99 11.45 -13.45 -16.24
CA LYS A 99 10.18 -13.51 -16.98
C LYS A 99 9.15 -12.50 -16.51
N ILE A 100 9.56 -11.56 -15.62
CA ILE A 100 8.67 -10.49 -15.22
C ILE A 100 8.30 -9.64 -16.45
N GLY A 101 7.02 -9.33 -16.60
CA GLY A 101 6.49 -8.67 -17.79
C GLY A 101 6.99 -7.23 -17.98
N GLN A 102 6.20 -6.42 -18.68
CA GLN A 102 6.52 -5.03 -18.96
C GLN A 102 6.61 -4.21 -17.67
N LEU A 103 7.80 -3.66 -17.38
CA LEU A 103 8.07 -2.76 -16.26
C LEU A 103 8.13 -1.31 -16.75
N ALA A 104 7.18 -0.49 -16.30
CA ALA A 104 7.19 0.96 -16.42
C ALA A 104 7.84 1.56 -15.17
N LEU A 105 8.73 2.54 -15.36
CA LEU A 105 9.50 3.12 -14.26
C LEU A 105 8.91 4.48 -13.83
N PHE A 106 8.89 4.71 -12.53
CA PHE A 106 8.61 6.01 -11.94
C PHE A 106 9.68 6.36 -10.88
N ALA A 107 9.64 7.59 -10.38
CA ALA A 107 10.50 8.04 -9.29
C ALA A 107 9.69 8.71 -8.18
N ALA A 108 10.11 8.52 -6.91
CA ALA A 108 9.55 9.28 -5.80
C ALA A 108 9.69 10.79 -6.04
N GLY A 109 8.67 11.55 -5.71
CA GLY A 109 8.59 12.99 -5.94
C GLY A 109 8.19 13.42 -7.36
N SER A 110 8.00 12.46 -8.30
CA SER A 110 7.52 12.76 -9.67
C SER A 110 6.18 12.09 -9.92
N SER A 111 5.15 12.89 -10.18
CA SER A 111 3.81 12.37 -10.49
C SER A 111 3.77 11.73 -11.87
N PHE A 112 2.90 10.71 -12.01
CA PHE A 112 2.59 10.06 -13.29
C PHE A 112 1.12 9.65 -13.34
N SER A 113 0.62 9.34 -14.54
CA SER A 113 -0.79 8.99 -14.73
C SER A 113 -0.96 7.57 -15.24
N ILE A 114 -1.98 6.89 -14.74
CA ILE A 114 -2.47 5.60 -15.23
C ILE A 114 -3.97 5.76 -15.45
N SER A 115 -4.43 5.70 -16.70
CA SER A 115 -5.83 6.00 -17.04
C SER A 115 -6.26 7.35 -16.43
N ARG A 116 -7.25 7.36 -15.56
CA ARG A 116 -7.76 8.55 -14.88
C ARG A 116 -7.12 8.85 -13.53
N PHE A 117 -6.21 8.00 -13.06
CA PHE A 117 -5.51 8.18 -11.80
C PHE A 117 -4.25 9.01 -12.01
N VAL A 118 -4.02 9.98 -11.14
CA VAL A 118 -2.73 10.64 -10.97
C VAL A 118 -2.10 10.12 -9.69
N LEU A 119 -0.91 9.52 -9.81
CA LEU A 119 -0.16 8.97 -8.69
C LEU A 119 1.00 9.92 -8.35
N GLU A 120 1.12 10.25 -7.08
CA GLU A 120 2.19 11.07 -6.50
C GLU A 120 2.98 10.18 -5.53
N PRO A 121 4.02 9.47 -5.99
CA PRO A 121 4.83 8.62 -5.12
C PRO A 121 5.72 9.46 -4.21
N PHE A 122 5.87 9.07 -2.95
CA PHE A 122 6.77 9.69 -1.99
C PHE A 122 7.56 8.63 -1.23
N SER A 123 8.82 8.95 -0.89
CA SER A 123 9.69 8.02 -0.17
C SER A 123 9.18 7.77 1.24
N ILE A 124 9.23 6.51 1.65
CA ILE A 124 8.94 6.06 3.01
C ILE A 124 10.20 5.41 3.63
N PRO A 125 10.39 5.53 4.96
CA PRO A 125 11.55 4.94 5.63
C PRO A 125 11.31 3.47 5.95
N HIS A 126 11.77 2.58 5.07
CA HIS A 126 11.67 1.13 5.22
C HIS A 126 12.95 0.42 4.74
N ASP A 127 13.16 -0.84 5.16
CA ASP A 127 14.35 -1.64 4.83
C ASP A 127 14.22 -2.34 3.45
N ALA A 128 13.92 -1.56 2.43
CA ALA A 128 13.75 -1.99 1.04
C ALA A 128 14.51 -1.08 0.05
N ASN A 129 14.54 -1.45 -1.23
CA ASN A 129 15.20 -0.67 -2.28
C ASN A 129 14.26 0.39 -2.85
N ASP A 130 14.39 1.63 -2.38
CA ASP A 130 13.62 2.80 -2.82
C ASP A 130 12.10 2.65 -2.58
N PRO A 131 11.67 2.34 -1.33
CA PRO A 131 10.28 2.10 -0.98
C PRO A 131 9.47 3.39 -1.02
N VAL A 132 8.21 3.29 -1.47
CA VAL A 132 7.32 4.44 -1.64
C VAL A 132 5.92 4.20 -1.07
N GLY A 133 5.34 5.28 -0.54
CA GLY A 133 3.90 5.44 -0.39
C GLY A 133 3.32 6.23 -1.56
N PHE A 134 2.00 6.32 -1.65
CA PHE A 134 1.31 7.01 -2.73
C PHE A 134 0.24 7.96 -2.22
N VAL A 135 0.16 9.12 -2.85
CA VAL A 135 -1.08 9.87 -2.96
C VAL A 135 -1.66 9.58 -4.34
N ILE A 136 -2.93 9.21 -4.40
CA ILE A 136 -3.64 8.85 -5.63
C ILE A 136 -4.84 9.77 -5.77
N ARG A 137 -4.95 10.42 -6.92
CA ARG A 137 -6.05 11.34 -7.24
C ARG A 137 -6.89 10.83 -8.40
N CYS A 138 -8.19 11.07 -8.32
CA CYS A 138 -9.11 10.98 -9.44
C CYS A 138 -10.12 12.13 -9.31
N GLY A 139 -10.08 13.10 -10.22
CA GLY A 139 -10.79 14.38 -10.05
C GLY A 139 -10.33 15.10 -8.78
N ASP A 140 -11.27 15.56 -7.97
CA ASP A 140 -10.99 16.32 -6.74
C ASP A 140 -10.76 15.42 -5.50
N ARG A 141 -10.82 14.09 -5.66
CA ARG A 141 -10.65 13.15 -4.57
C ARG A 141 -9.21 12.70 -4.43
N LYS A 142 -8.81 12.47 -3.17
CA LYS A 142 -7.43 12.14 -2.78
C LYS A 142 -7.41 10.95 -1.82
N ILE A 143 -6.68 9.89 -2.16
CA ILE A 143 -6.39 8.76 -1.28
C ILE A 143 -4.90 8.78 -0.95
N GLY A 144 -4.55 8.61 0.34
CA GLY A 144 -3.18 8.39 0.80
C GLY A 144 -2.99 6.92 1.19
N ILE A 145 -1.91 6.29 0.72
CA ILE A 145 -1.53 4.91 1.07
C ILE A 145 -0.08 4.92 1.54
N ALA A 146 0.14 4.51 2.79
CA ALA A 146 1.47 4.40 3.37
C ALA A 146 1.51 3.25 4.39
N THR A 147 2.13 2.17 3.99
CA THR A 147 2.41 0.99 4.83
C THR A 147 3.91 0.76 4.84
N ASP A 148 4.38 -0.07 5.77
CA ASP A 148 5.79 -0.42 5.88
C ASP A 148 6.69 0.79 6.16
N MET A 149 6.40 1.47 7.27
CA MET A 149 7.13 2.65 7.70
C MET A 149 7.72 2.47 9.11
N GLY A 150 9.03 2.59 9.25
CA GLY A 150 9.67 2.54 10.58
C GLY A 150 9.49 3.82 11.40
N HIS A 151 9.22 4.95 10.75
CA HIS A 151 8.90 6.23 11.42
C HIS A 151 8.19 7.19 10.47
N VAL A 152 7.56 8.21 11.01
CA VAL A 152 6.94 9.28 10.24
C VAL A 152 7.99 10.33 9.89
N SER A 153 8.25 10.52 8.60
CA SER A 153 9.08 11.62 8.10
C SER A 153 8.22 12.83 7.72
N ALA A 154 8.84 14.02 7.65
CA ALA A 154 8.14 15.24 7.27
C ALA A 154 7.45 15.14 5.88
N ILE A 155 8.04 14.40 4.94
CA ILE A 155 7.44 14.20 3.61
C ILE A 155 6.20 13.29 3.70
N VAL A 156 6.21 12.24 4.53
CA VAL A 156 5.04 11.38 4.77
C VAL A 156 3.90 12.21 5.34
N GLU A 157 4.15 12.98 6.40
CA GLU A 157 3.15 13.83 7.02
C GLU A 157 2.58 14.86 6.02
N TYR A 158 3.45 15.54 5.26
CA TYR A 158 3.03 16.53 4.26
C TYR A 158 2.13 15.92 3.18
N GLN A 159 2.52 14.78 2.62
CA GLN A 159 1.79 14.13 1.54
C GLN A 159 0.43 13.59 1.95
N LEU A 160 0.34 13.06 3.17
CA LEU A 160 -0.89 12.45 3.67
C LEU A 160 -1.92 13.46 4.19
N ARG A 161 -1.54 14.73 4.38
CA ARG A 161 -2.48 15.78 4.85
C ARG A 161 -3.69 15.90 3.94
N ALA A 162 -4.86 16.03 4.57
CA ALA A 162 -6.14 16.29 3.92
C ALA A 162 -6.47 15.29 2.79
N CYS A 163 -6.15 14.00 2.97
CA CYS A 163 -6.68 12.96 2.13
C CYS A 163 -8.14 12.67 2.50
N ASP A 164 -9.00 12.40 1.51
CA ASP A 164 -10.38 11.97 1.73
C ASP A 164 -10.42 10.58 2.38
N THR A 165 -9.46 9.72 2.01
CA THR A 165 -9.28 8.37 2.58
C THR A 165 -7.80 8.12 2.82
N LEU A 166 -7.48 7.54 3.97
CA LEU A 166 -6.14 7.13 4.36
C LEU A 166 -6.09 5.62 4.55
N VAL A 167 -5.08 4.96 3.98
CA VAL A 167 -4.69 3.58 4.28
C VAL A 167 -3.31 3.65 4.92
N LEU A 168 -3.25 3.44 6.22
CA LEU A 168 -2.05 3.67 7.02
C LEU A 168 -1.64 2.41 7.79
N GLU A 169 -0.35 2.24 7.95
CA GLU A 169 0.18 1.21 8.82
C GLU A 169 -0.18 1.47 10.29
N SER A 170 -0.62 0.40 10.98
CA SER A 170 -0.70 0.30 12.43
C SER A 170 -0.25 -1.12 12.80
N ASN A 171 1.08 -1.34 12.78
CA ASN A 171 1.62 -2.69 12.75
C ASN A 171 1.55 -3.39 14.10
N HIS A 172 1.99 -2.74 15.18
CA HIS A 172 2.14 -3.42 16.47
C HIS A 172 1.83 -2.51 17.66
N ASP A 173 1.34 -3.14 18.71
CA ASP A 173 1.36 -2.62 20.06
C ASP A 173 2.74 -2.87 20.69
N MET A 174 3.32 -1.85 21.32
CA MET A 174 4.66 -1.92 21.88
C MET A 174 4.78 -2.95 23.01
N ASN A 175 3.74 -3.13 23.84
CA ASN A 175 3.74 -4.08 24.94
C ASN A 175 3.60 -5.52 24.43
N LEU A 176 2.71 -5.77 23.46
CA LEU A 176 2.56 -7.08 22.83
C LEU A 176 3.84 -7.49 22.10
N LEU A 177 4.48 -6.57 21.38
CA LEU A 177 5.75 -6.84 20.71
C LEU A 177 6.85 -7.15 21.74
N ALA A 178 6.96 -6.38 22.81
CA ALA A 178 7.93 -6.61 23.89
C ALA A 178 7.72 -7.99 24.55
N ALA A 179 6.48 -8.37 24.81
CA ALA A 179 6.10 -9.64 25.45
C ALA A 179 6.14 -10.86 24.53
N SER A 180 6.19 -10.66 23.19
CA SER A 180 6.16 -11.76 22.21
C SER A 180 7.37 -12.70 22.35
N THR A 181 7.24 -13.89 21.77
CA THR A 181 8.34 -14.91 21.77
C THR A 181 9.38 -14.63 20.67
N ARG A 182 9.23 -13.56 19.88
CA ARG A 182 10.16 -13.21 18.80
C ARG A 182 11.57 -12.94 19.31
N PRO A 183 12.62 -13.35 18.59
CA PRO A 183 14.01 -13.01 18.93
C PRO A 183 14.19 -11.49 19.08
N TRP A 184 15.05 -11.09 20.03
CA TRP A 184 15.30 -9.67 20.30
C TRP A 184 15.76 -8.89 19.05
N SER A 185 16.60 -9.50 18.21
CA SER A 185 17.05 -8.90 16.96
C SER A 185 15.88 -8.57 16.00
N LEU A 186 14.85 -9.44 15.94
CA LEU A 186 13.65 -9.18 15.13
C LEU A 186 12.79 -8.07 15.75
N LYS A 187 12.64 -8.04 17.09
CA LYS A 187 11.95 -6.94 17.77
C LYS A 187 12.64 -5.60 17.51
N GLN A 188 13.97 -5.56 17.62
CA GLN A 188 14.75 -4.35 17.31
C GLN A 188 14.57 -3.90 15.84
N ARG A 189 14.55 -4.85 14.90
CA ARG A 189 14.28 -4.53 13.48
C ARG A 189 12.88 -3.94 13.30
N ILE A 190 11.85 -4.54 13.91
CA ILE A 190 10.46 -4.05 13.83
C ILE A 190 10.35 -2.64 14.41
N MET A 191 10.91 -2.39 15.60
CA MET A 191 10.89 -1.07 16.26
C MET A 191 11.87 -0.06 15.66
N GLY A 192 12.73 -0.49 14.73
CA GLY A 192 13.79 0.33 14.15
C GLY A 192 13.24 1.39 13.18
N ARG A 193 14.09 2.39 12.88
CA ARG A 193 13.74 3.51 11.98
C ARG A 193 13.35 3.09 10.55
N HIS A 194 13.62 1.86 10.16
CA HIS A 194 13.26 1.27 8.87
C HIS A 194 12.41 -0.01 9.05
N GLY A 195 11.83 -0.20 10.24
CA GLY A 195 10.93 -1.30 10.54
C GLY A 195 9.47 -0.97 10.23
N HIS A 196 8.62 -1.01 11.26
CA HIS A 196 7.17 -0.81 11.13
C HIS A 196 6.63 0.17 12.17
N LEU A 197 5.56 0.84 11.83
CA LEU A 197 4.93 1.86 12.65
C LEU A 197 4.13 1.22 13.79
N SER A 198 4.34 1.68 15.03
CA SER A 198 3.53 1.26 16.17
C SER A 198 2.13 1.91 16.13
N ASN A 199 1.18 1.37 16.92
CA ASN A 199 -0.16 1.93 17.03
C ASN A 199 -0.12 3.38 17.53
N GLU A 200 0.75 3.69 18.51
CA GLU A 200 0.92 5.04 19.05
C GLU A 200 1.44 6.01 17.97
N ALA A 201 2.45 5.60 17.21
CA ALA A 201 3.00 6.45 16.15
C ALA A 201 2.01 6.65 14.98
N SER A 202 1.20 5.64 14.67
CA SER A 202 0.10 5.76 13.70
C SER A 202 -0.96 6.74 14.19
N ARG A 203 -1.39 6.64 15.44
CA ARG A 203 -2.33 7.58 16.06
C ARG A 203 -1.79 9.01 16.04
N ASP A 204 -0.52 9.19 16.40
CA ASP A 204 0.10 10.52 16.43
C ASP A 204 0.16 11.12 15.01
N LEU A 205 0.50 10.33 13.98
CA LEU A 205 0.42 10.77 12.58
C LEU A 205 -1.01 11.22 12.22
N LEU A 206 -2.03 10.44 12.58
CA LEU A 206 -3.42 10.78 12.29
C LEU A 206 -3.83 12.14 12.87
N THR A 207 -3.35 12.53 14.05
CA THR A 207 -3.65 13.85 14.63
C THR A 207 -3.13 15.02 13.77
N HIS A 208 -2.13 14.78 12.92
CA HIS A 208 -1.51 15.80 12.06
C HIS A 208 -2.04 15.82 10.63
N VAL A 209 -2.57 14.68 10.14
CA VAL A 209 -2.95 14.56 8.72
C VAL A 209 -4.44 14.54 8.45
N VAL A 210 -5.24 14.17 9.44
CA VAL A 210 -6.71 14.19 9.35
C VAL A 210 -7.22 15.63 9.28
N ALA A 211 -8.16 15.90 8.38
CA ALA A 211 -8.77 17.21 8.16
C ALA A 211 -10.29 17.05 7.98
N GLU A 212 -11.01 18.16 7.86
CA GLU A 212 -12.48 18.15 7.72
C GLU A 212 -13.00 17.33 6.53
N ASN A 213 -12.18 17.24 5.45
CA ASN A 213 -12.52 16.44 4.27
C ASN A 213 -12.19 14.94 4.43
N THR A 214 -11.44 14.54 5.46
CA THR A 214 -11.10 13.13 5.68
C THR A 214 -12.35 12.36 6.13
N ARG A 215 -12.71 11.33 5.36
CA ARG A 215 -13.95 10.54 5.58
C ARG A 215 -13.67 9.14 6.08
N ASN A 216 -12.53 8.57 5.67
CA ASN A 216 -12.18 7.19 6.01
C ASN A 216 -10.71 7.11 6.41
N VAL A 217 -10.46 6.35 7.46
CA VAL A 217 -9.15 5.87 7.86
C VAL A 217 -9.21 4.36 7.94
N ILE A 218 -8.32 3.70 7.21
CA ILE A 218 -8.19 2.24 7.18
C ILE A 218 -6.82 1.92 7.76
N LEU A 219 -6.80 1.30 8.93
CA LEU A 219 -5.58 0.81 9.55
C LEU A 219 -5.21 -0.52 8.89
N ALA A 220 -3.98 -0.61 8.42
CA ALA A 220 -3.50 -1.69 7.58
C ALA A 220 -2.16 -2.23 8.12
N HIS A 221 -1.67 -3.31 7.51
CA HIS A 221 -0.39 -3.96 7.85
C HIS A 221 -0.24 -4.32 9.33
N MET A 222 -1.34 -4.78 9.94
CA MET A 222 -1.39 -5.18 11.34
C MET A 222 -0.71 -6.53 11.55
N SER A 223 0.12 -6.62 12.58
CA SER A 223 0.74 -7.88 13.00
C SER A 223 -0.30 -8.81 13.62
N GLU A 224 -0.41 -10.03 13.12
CA GLU A 224 -1.31 -11.04 13.69
C GLU A 224 -0.92 -11.46 15.13
N GLU A 225 0.35 -11.34 15.49
CA GLU A 225 0.89 -11.77 16.77
C GLU A 225 1.04 -10.62 17.77
N CYS A 226 1.42 -9.44 17.28
CA CYS A 226 1.78 -8.30 18.11
C CYS A 226 0.77 -7.14 18.00
N ASN A 227 -0.46 -7.41 17.53
CA ASN A 227 -1.53 -6.42 17.47
C ASN A 227 -2.89 -7.07 17.67
N ARG A 228 -3.91 -6.25 17.97
CA ARG A 228 -5.33 -6.68 18.09
C ARG A 228 -6.22 -5.49 17.75
N LEU A 229 -7.43 -5.77 17.26
CA LEU A 229 -8.40 -4.74 16.86
C LEU A 229 -8.77 -3.81 18.03
N ASP A 230 -8.97 -4.36 19.22
CA ASP A 230 -9.31 -3.59 20.43
C ASP A 230 -8.21 -2.63 20.93
N LEU A 231 -7.02 -2.67 20.33
CA LEU A 231 -5.90 -1.76 20.64
C LEU A 231 -5.74 -0.63 19.61
N VAL A 232 -6.50 -0.66 18.52
CA VAL A 232 -6.41 0.31 17.42
C VAL A 232 -7.73 1.04 17.14
N GLU A 233 -8.81 0.67 17.85
CA GLU A 233 -10.09 1.38 17.91
C GLU A 233 -10.01 2.50 18.96
#